data_eb4241f98440080c2f0356d6dd0fe1c8
#
_entry.id   eb4241f98440080c2f0356d6dd0fe1c8
#
_cell.length_a   1.000
_cell.length_b   1.000
_cell.length_c   1.000
_cell.angle_alpha   90.00
_cell.angle_beta   90.00
_cell.angle_gamma   90.00
#
_symmetry.space_group_name_H-M   'P 1'
#
loop_
_entity.id
_entity.type
_entity.pdbx_description
1 polymer ?
#
loop_
_entity_poly.entity_id
_entity_poly.type
_entity_poly.pdbx_seq_one_letter_code
_entity_poly.pdbx_strand_id
1 'polypeptide(L)'
;MTMCRDISDFHIKFGLAYVGKPRNLPDDLADFRMKFLEEELTEYRAASLSEDLEGQLDALVDLVYVALGTAYLQGFNFREAWKRVHTANMH
;
A
#
# COMPACT_ATOMS: atom_id res chain seq x y z
N MET A 1 -8.11 -12.03 -0.67
CA MET A 1 -6.81 -11.60 -0.08
C MET A 1 -7.06 -10.93 1.25
N THR A 2 -6.60 -11.55 2.33
CA THR A 2 -6.85 -11.08 3.70
C THR A 2 -6.31 -9.67 3.94
N MET A 3 -5.15 -9.36 3.38
CA MET A 3 -4.54 -8.03 3.52
C MET A 3 -5.42 -6.92 2.95
N CYS A 4 -6.11 -7.17 1.85
CA CYS A 4 -7.04 -6.18 1.30
C CYS A 4 -8.23 -5.93 2.23
N ARG A 5 -8.72 -6.98 2.89
CA ARG A 5 -9.79 -6.84 3.88
C ARG A 5 -9.31 -6.02 5.09
N ASP A 6 -8.10 -6.27 5.56
CA ASP A 6 -7.53 -5.51 6.68
C ASP A 6 -7.46 -4.02 6.36
N ILE A 7 -7.04 -3.67 5.15
CA ILE A 7 -6.98 -2.29 4.69
C ILE A 7 -8.37 -1.66 4.62
N SER A 8 -9.35 -2.39 4.09
CA SER A 8 -10.73 -1.93 4.05
C SER A 8 -11.27 -1.68 5.46
N ASP A 9 -11.06 -2.62 6.37
CA ASP A 9 -11.50 -2.51 7.77
C ASP A 9 -10.86 -1.29 8.46
N PHE A 10 -9.58 -1.05 8.23
CA PHE A 10 -8.89 0.11 8.77
C PHE A 10 -9.54 1.41 8.30
N HIS A 11 -9.78 1.53 7.00
CA HIS A 11 -10.36 2.77 6.43
C HIS A 11 -11.78 3.00 6.92
N ILE A 12 -12.58 1.94 7.03
CA ILE A 12 -13.96 2.03 7.55
C ILE A 12 -13.92 2.50 9.01
N LYS A 13 -13.05 1.90 9.83
CA LYS A 13 -12.95 2.23 11.25
C LYS A 13 -12.63 3.70 11.49
N PHE A 14 -11.75 4.28 10.69
CA PHE A 14 -11.30 5.66 10.88
C PHE A 14 -12.03 6.68 10.02
N GLY A 15 -13.16 6.31 9.43
CA GLY A 15 -13.98 7.23 8.65
C GLY A 15 -13.36 7.65 7.31
N LEU A 16 -12.47 6.84 6.78
CA LEU A 16 -11.73 7.12 5.55
C LEU A 16 -12.18 6.22 4.39
N ALA A 17 -13.32 5.55 4.55
CA ALA A 17 -13.81 4.62 3.53
C ALA A 17 -14.03 5.32 2.19
N TYR A 18 -13.60 4.65 1.13
CA TYR A 18 -13.92 5.07 -0.23
C TYR A 18 -14.60 3.92 -0.95
N VAL A 19 -15.75 4.19 -1.51
CA VAL A 19 -16.50 3.26 -2.36
C VAL A 19 -16.86 4.02 -3.62
N GLY A 20 -16.34 3.60 -4.76
CA GLY A 20 -16.63 4.29 -6.00
C GLY A 20 -15.79 3.77 -7.15
N LYS A 21 -15.83 4.48 -8.26
CA LYS A 21 -15.07 4.12 -9.46
C LYS A 21 -13.58 4.36 -9.25
N PRO A 22 -12.74 3.64 -10.00
CA PRO A 22 -11.31 3.95 -10.04
C PRO A 22 -11.09 5.42 -10.37
N ARG A 23 -10.18 6.06 -9.65
CA ARG A 23 -9.98 7.50 -9.75
C ARG A 23 -8.51 7.87 -9.54
N ASN A 24 -8.16 9.06 -10.04
CA ASN A 24 -6.96 9.74 -9.55
C ASN A 24 -7.29 10.33 -8.18
N LEU A 25 -6.33 10.29 -7.27
CA LEU A 25 -6.50 10.94 -5.98
C LEU A 25 -6.49 12.47 -6.14
N PRO A 26 -7.23 13.21 -5.31
CA PRO A 26 -7.06 14.66 -5.23
C PRO A 26 -5.59 15.00 -4.96
N ASP A 27 -5.11 16.12 -5.49
CA ASP A 27 -3.68 16.47 -5.49
C ASP A 27 -3.02 16.38 -4.12
N ASP A 28 -3.64 16.95 -3.09
CA ASP A 28 -3.07 16.93 -1.73
C ASP A 28 -2.97 15.50 -1.18
N LEU A 29 -3.98 14.68 -1.43
CA LEU A 29 -3.98 13.29 -0.98
C LEU A 29 -2.96 12.47 -1.78
N ALA A 30 -2.86 12.71 -3.09
CA ALA A 30 -1.85 12.05 -3.92
C ALA A 30 -0.44 12.35 -3.43
N ASP A 31 -0.14 13.62 -3.15
CA ASP A 31 1.15 14.03 -2.61
C ASP A 31 1.45 13.39 -1.26
N PHE A 32 0.46 13.36 -0.38
CA PHE A 32 0.58 12.72 0.93
C PHE A 32 0.91 11.24 0.79
N ARG A 33 0.20 10.54 -0.10
CA ARG A 33 0.41 9.09 -0.29
C ARG A 33 1.79 8.81 -0.91
N MET A 34 2.23 9.61 -1.86
CA MET A 34 3.56 9.46 -2.46
C MET A 34 4.67 9.68 -1.43
N LYS A 35 4.56 10.72 -0.61
CA LYS A 35 5.52 10.97 0.47
C LYS A 35 5.55 9.84 1.47
N PHE A 36 4.39 9.28 1.80
CA PHE A 36 4.28 8.17 2.72
C PHE A 36 5.03 6.93 2.18
N LEU A 37 4.82 6.61 0.90
CA LEU A 37 5.55 5.51 0.25
C LEU A 37 7.06 5.76 0.24
N GLU A 38 7.47 6.99 -0.05
CA GLU A 38 8.89 7.38 -0.05
C GLU A 38 9.52 7.24 1.34
N GLU A 39 8.80 7.63 2.39
CA GLU A 39 9.26 7.50 3.78
C GLU A 39 9.52 6.03 4.13
N GLU A 40 8.60 5.13 3.78
CA GLU A 40 8.77 3.71 4.07
C GLU A 40 9.94 3.11 3.31
N LEU A 41 10.13 3.52 2.05
CA LEU A 41 11.29 3.10 1.26
C LEU A 41 12.60 3.62 1.88
N THR A 42 12.61 4.86 2.36
CA THR A 42 13.76 5.44 3.04
C THR A 42 14.09 4.70 4.34
N GLU A 43 13.07 4.32 5.10
CA GLU A 43 13.24 3.53 6.32
C GLU A 43 13.82 2.15 6.01
N TYR A 44 13.36 1.50 4.94
CA TYR A 44 13.93 0.22 4.51
C TYR A 44 15.42 0.38 4.17
N ARG A 45 15.76 1.43 3.43
CA ARG A 45 17.16 1.71 3.04
C ARG A 45 18.04 1.92 4.28
N ALA A 46 17.58 2.71 5.23
CA ALA A 46 18.32 2.98 6.46
C ALA A 46 18.54 1.70 7.27
N ALA A 47 17.50 0.89 7.42
CA ALA A 47 17.58 -0.40 8.11
C ALA A 47 18.52 -1.38 7.39
N SER A 48 18.50 -1.39 6.06
CA SER A 48 19.41 -2.21 5.25
C SER A 48 20.87 -1.79 5.46
N LEU A 49 21.14 -0.49 5.45
CA LEU A 49 22.50 0.04 5.64
C LEU A 49 23.05 -0.26 7.04
N SER A 50 22.19 -0.31 8.04
CA SER A 50 22.57 -0.64 9.43
C SER A 50 22.47 -2.13 9.72
N GLU A 51 22.14 -2.95 8.74
CA GLU A 51 21.97 -4.41 8.89
C GLU A 51 20.94 -4.78 9.96
N ASP A 52 19.91 -3.97 10.10
CA ASP A 52 18.80 -4.16 11.05
C ASP A 52 17.68 -4.97 10.39
N LEU A 53 17.68 -6.29 10.60
CA LEU A 53 16.72 -7.19 9.97
C LEU A 53 15.28 -6.91 10.42
N GLU A 54 15.08 -6.61 11.70
CA GLU A 54 13.75 -6.30 12.22
C GLU A 54 13.20 -5.01 11.60
N GLY A 55 14.03 -3.97 11.52
CA GLY A 55 13.65 -2.72 10.87
C GLY A 55 13.36 -2.87 9.39
N GLN A 56 14.10 -3.73 8.69
CA GLN A 56 13.84 -4.06 7.28
C GLN A 56 12.47 -4.70 7.11
N LEU A 57 12.14 -5.67 7.95
CA LEU A 57 10.84 -6.34 7.90
C LEU A 57 9.70 -5.36 8.18
N ASP A 58 9.83 -4.54 9.21
CA ASP A 58 8.82 -3.55 9.56
C ASP A 58 8.56 -2.57 8.40
N ALA A 59 9.63 -2.09 7.77
CA ALA A 59 9.51 -1.19 6.63
C ALA A 59 8.83 -1.84 5.44
N LEU A 60 9.14 -3.12 5.15
CA LEU A 60 8.49 -3.85 4.06
C LEU A 60 7.00 -4.06 4.32
N VAL A 61 6.62 -4.40 5.55
CA VAL A 61 5.21 -4.53 5.91
C VAL A 61 4.49 -3.20 5.75
N ASP A 62 5.09 -2.11 6.23
CA ASP A 62 4.51 -0.77 6.12
C ASP A 62 4.39 -0.33 4.65
N LEU A 63 5.38 -0.66 3.81
CA LEU A 63 5.29 -0.39 2.36
C LEU A 63 4.08 -1.06 1.74
N VAL A 64 3.85 -2.33 2.05
CA VAL A 64 2.70 -3.08 1.54
C VAL A 64 1.40 -2.47 2.08
N TYR A 65 1.37 -2.12 3.34
CA TYR A 65 0.19 -1.52 3.97
C TYR A 65 -0.17 -0.19 3.30
N VAL A 66 0.80 0.67 3.08
CA VAL A 66 0.59 1.97 2.42
C VAL A 66 0.21 1.79 0.95
N ALA A 67 0.86 0.86 0.24
CA ALA A 67 0.54 0.59 -1.17
C ALA A 67 -0.90 0.11 -1.32
N LEU A 68 -1.33 -0.84 -0.50
CA LEU A 68 -2.71 -1.35 -0.51
C LEU A 68 -3.71 -0.25 -0.12
N GLY A 69 -3.38 0.59 0.86
CA GLY A 69 -4.22 1.71 1.26
C GLY A 69 -4.39 2.72 0.14
N THR A 70 -3.32 3.00 -0.60
CA THR A 70 -3.37 3.90 -1.74
C THR A 70 -4.27 3.34 -2.84
N ALA A 71 -4.12 2.05 -3.18
CA ALA A 71 -4.98 1.39 -4.15
C ALA A 71 -6.45 1.39 -3.71
N TYR A 72 -6.70 1.17 -2.43
CA TYR A 72 -8.04 1.23 -1.86
C TYR A 72 -8.67 2.62 -2.05
N LEU A 73 -7.93 3.66 -1.71
CA LEU A 73 -8.42 5.04 -1.84
C LEU A 73 -8.67 5.45 -3.29
N GLN A 74 -7.98 4.80 -4.23
CA GLN A 74 -8.19 5.03 -5.66
C GLN A 74 -9.31 4.16 -6.25
N GLY A 75 -9.92 3.29 -5.45
CA GLY A 75 -11.01 2.44 -5.91
C GLY A 75 -10.55 1.29 -6.82
N PHE A 76 -9.28 0.92 -6.77
CA PHE A 76 -8.75 -0.17 -7.61
C PHE A 76 -9.14 -1.54 -7.08
N ASN A 77 -9.41 -2.46 -7.99
CA ASN A 77 -9.57 -3.88 -7.66
C ASN A 77 -8.18 -4.53 -7.59
N PHE A 78 -7.53 -4.38 -6.46
CA PHE A 78 -6.17 -4.86 -6.25
C PHE A 78 -6.08 -6.39 -6.36
N ARG A 79 -7.07 -7.10 -5.85
CA ARG A 79 -7.10 -8.57 -5.90
C ARG A 79 -7.03 -9.09 -7.33
N GLU A 80 -7.82 -8.52 -8.21
CA GLU A 80 -7.85 -8.91 -9.62
C GLU A 80 -6.52 -8.57 -10.31
N ALA A 81 -6.00 -7.39 -10.06
CA ALA A 81 -4.70 -6.98 -10.59
C ALA A 81 -3.58 -7.90 -10.10
N TRP A 82 -3.60 -8.27 -8.84
CA TRP A 82 -2.63 -9.21 -8.26
C TRP A 82 -2.65 -10.55 -8.99
N LYS A 83 -3.86 -11.10 -9.19
CA LYS A 83 -4.02 -12.38 -9.92
C LYS A 83 -3.42 -12.31 -11.31
N ARG A 84 -3.65 -11.23 -12.03
CA ARG A 84 -3.11 -11.04 -13.38
C ARG A 84 -1.59 -10.97 -13.38
N VAL A 85 -1.02 -10.19 -12.48
CA VAL A 85 0.44 -10.07 -12.35
C VAL A 85 1.06 -11.42 -11.99
N HIS A 86 0.46 -12.11 -11.02
CA HIS A 86 0.95 -13.40 -10.59
C HIS A 86 0.91 -14.42 -11.75
N THR A 87 -0.20 -14.50 -12.48
CA THR A 87 -0.34 -15.38 -13.62
C THR A 87 0.72 -15.09 -14.68
N ALA A 88 0.94 -13.80 -15.00
CA ALA A 88 1.96 -13.41 -15.97
C ALA A 88 3.36 -13.82 -15.53
N ASN A 89 3.67 -13.68 -14.25
CA ASN A 89 4.99 -14.02 -13.69
C ASN A 89 5.25 -15.52 -13.63
N MET A 90 4.19 -16.34 -13.65
CA MET A 90 4.32 -17.79 -13.61
C MET A 90 4.44 -18.43 -15.00
N HIS A 91 4.39 -17.66 -16.05
CA HIS A 91 4.57 -18.15 -17.43
C HIS A 91 6.00 -18.12 -17.91
#